data_74288fab43eb8e4394bcc55be2250a16
#
_entry.id   74288fab43eb8e4394bcc55be2250a16
#
_cell.length_a   1.000
_cell.length_b   1.000
_cell.length_c   1.000
_cell.angle_alpha   90.00
_cell.angle_beta   90.00
_cell.angle_gamma   90.00
#
_symmetry.space_group_name_H-M   'P 1'
#
loop_
_entity.id
_entity.type
_entity.pdbx_description
1 polymer ?
#
loop_
_entity_poly.entity_id
_entity_poly.type
_entity_poly.pdbx_seq_one_letter_code
_entity_poly.pdbx_strand_id
1 'polypeptide(L)'
;MRILAFALAVILSIPALSQEKRWAVVELSTIYMRQQPDYESALETQELMGTVVEIVGEKGYWREIVSPQPYKAWATAKGLTEMSAAQIQEYNNAPKVQFTDLYGHLYSEPNLKSPTICDLVGGAILRLSKKKGAWTEVQLPSGKKGWVISKSIKNHEGYILIAKGEGNSESISDAKMEEIISEAKKLLGVPYLWGGMSAKGVDCSGLVRISYLMNGVLLPRNASQQIFCGDKVPMEIDTRFWEEHNRKSPEFTTEMQGRVKNLKRGDLVFFGTPAEGEKKQRVTHVGIYLGNNHIIHSSHMVRINSLIPTDEDYYENSHRLLGAIRL
;
A
#
# COMPACT_ATOMS: atom_id res chain seq x y z
N MET A 1 76.23 18.54 3.57
CA MET A 1 75.32 17.33 3.52
C MET A 1 74.15 17.60 4.43
N ARG A 2 72.94 17.87 3.84
CA ARG A 2 71.72 18.07 4.61
C ARG A 2 70.83 16.79 4.41
N ILE A 3 70.64 16.11 5.54
CA ILE A 3 69.77 14.90 5.58
C ILE A 3 68.32 15.37 5.70
N LEU A 4 67.49 15.12 4.68
CA LEU A 4 66.03 15.26 4.74
C LEU A 4 65.47 13.98 5.36
N ALA A 5 64.85 14.11 6.53
CA ALA A 5 64.03 13.04 7.11
C ALA A 5 62.62 13.09 6.50
N PHE A 6 62.24 12.03 5.77
CA PHE A 6 60.85 11.81 5.33
C PHE A 6 60.04 11.19 6.48
N ALA A 7 59.09 11.96 7.00
CA ALA A 7 58.11 11.42 7.92
C ALA A 7 57.00 10.68 7.12
N LEU A 8 56.94 9.36 7.28
CA LEU A 8 55.90 8.50 6.71
C LEU A 8 54.63 8.61 7.57
N ALA A 9 53.65 9.38 7.11
CA ALA A 9 52.34 9.44 7.78
C ALA A 9 51.56 8.14 7.47
N VAL A 10 51.47 7.26 8.46
CA VAL A 10 50.58 6.09 8.41
C VAL A 10 49.15 6.56 8.61
N ILE A 11 48.39 6.64 7.53
CA ILE A 11 46.93 6.86 7.59
C ILE A 11 46.30 5.55 8.05
N LEU A 12 45.97 5.46 9.34
CA LEU A 12 45.15 4.42 9.90
C LEU A 12 43.70 4.62 9.35
N SER A 13 43.35 3.88 8.33
CA SER A 13 41.96 3.76 7.91
C SER A 13 41.18 3.05 9.01
N ILE A 14 40.44 3.83 9.82
CA ILE A 14 39.46 3.30 10.76
C ILE A 14 38.35 2.66 9.88
N PRO A 15 38.09 1.36 9.99
CA PRO A 15 36.96 0.79 9.29
C PRO A 15 35.70 1.49 9.80
N ALA A 16 34.92 2.09 8.90
CA ALA A 16 33.62 2.61 9.24
C ALA A 16 32.82 1.43 9.82
N LEU A 17 32.55 1.45 11.12
CA LEU A 17 31.60 0.52 11.72
C LEU A 17 30.28 0.71 10.97
N SER A 18 29.88 -0.26 10.17
CA SER A 18 28.56 -0.29 9.59
C SER A 18 27.58 -0.29 10.76
N GLN A 19 26.81 0.77 10.90
CA GLN A 19 25.81 0.89 11.96
C GLN A 19 24.87 -0.30 11.84
N GLU A 20 24.74 -1.08 12.92
CA GLU A 20 23.88 -2.27 12.94
C GLU A 20 22.46 -1.81 12.64
N LYS A 21 21.80 -2.48 11.68
CA LYS A 21 20.43 -2.16 11.30
C LYS A 21 19.49 -2.38 12.47
N ARG A 22 18.70 -1.38 12.76
CA ARG A 22 17.64 -1.44 13.78
C ARG A 22 16.31 -1.80 13.12
N TRP A 23 15.58 -2.66 13.78
CA TRP A 23 14.31 -3.19 13.24
C TRP A 23 13.18 -3.05 14.23
N ALA A 24 11.97 -2.96 13.71
CA ALA A 24 10.75 -3.06 14.50
C ALA A 24 9.66 -3.79 13.71
N VAL A 25 8.65 -4.22 14.44
CA VAL A 25 7.40 -4.74 13.86
C VAL A 25 6.25 -3.84 14.30
N VAL A 26 5.34 -3.53 13.39
CA VAL A 26 4.16 -2.70 13.68
C VAL A 26 3.25 -3.44 14.67
N GLU A 27 3.01 -2.82 15.82
CA GLU A 27 2.24 -3.39 16.95
C GLU A 27 0.75 -3.07 16.88
N LEU A 28 0.39 -1.86 16.47
CA LEU A 28 -1.00 -1.41 16.39
C LEU A 28 -1.66 -1.88 15.09
N SER A 29 -2.99 -2.01 15.08
CA SER A 29 -3.74 -2.39 13.88
C SER A 29 -3.36 -1.56 12.65
N THR A 30 -3.10 -0.27 12.86
CA THR A 30 -2.48 0.65 11.90
C THR A 30 -1.59 1.64 12.63
N ILE A 31 -0.46 2.01 12.03
CA ILE A 31 0.33 3.18 12.44
C ILE A 31 0.23 4.26 11.38
N TYR A 32 0.35 5.51 11.84
CA TYR A 32 0.40 6.69 10.98
C TYR A 32 1.85 7.08 10.76
N MET A 33 2.27 7.09 9.49
CA MET A 33 3.59 7.53 9.07
C MET A 33 3.49 8.95 8.52
N ARG A 34 4.18 9.89 9.14
CA ARG A 34 4.09 11.32 8.85
C ARG A 34 5.36 11.84 8.19
N GLN A 35 5.23 12.95 7.47
CA GLN A 35 6.33 13.60 6.77
C GLN A 35 7.43 14.09 7.72
N GLN A 36 7.04 14.58 8.89
CA GLN A 36 7.92 15.06 9.95
C GLN A 36 7.55 14.42 11.30
N PRO A 37 8.46 14.37 12.29
CA PRO A 37 8.18 13.87 13.61
C PRO A 37 7.35 14.86 14.44
N ASP A 38 6.10 15.06 13.99
CA ASP A 38 5.14 16.00 14.53
C ASP A 38 3.71 15.53 14.20
N TYR A 39 2.78 15.67 15.15
CA TYR A 39 1.36 15.31 14.96
C TYR A 39 0.63 16.24 13.98
N GLU A 40 1.07 17.48 13.85
CA GLU A 40 0.51 18.45 12.88
C GLU A 40 1.04 18.24 11.46
N SER A 41 2.09 17.43 11.30
CA SER A 41 2.66 17.13 9.98
C SER A 41 1.71 16.26 9.14
N ALA A 42 1.79 16.44 7.82
CA ALA A 42 0.99 15.68 6.88
C ALA A 42 1.18 14.16 7.06
N LEU A 43 0.07 13.42 6.96
CA LEU A 43 0.11 11.96 6.87
C LEU A 43 0.63 11.58 5.49
N GLU A 44 1.66 10.73 5.45
CA GLU A 44 2.24 10.19 4.22
C GLU A 44 1.62 8.84 3.86
N THR A 45 1.58 7.94 4.83
CA THR A 45 1.01 6.60 4.67
C THR A 45 0.63 6.00 6.03
N GLN A 46 -0.02 4.84 5.96
CA GLN A 46 -0.20 3.91 7.07
C GLN A 46 0.62 2.64 6.81
N GLU A 47 1.01 1.96 7.89
CA GLU A 47 1.40 0.55 7.84
C GLU A 47 0.56 -0.27 8.80
N LEU A 48 0.41 -1.56 8.49
CA LEU A 48 -0.48 -2.46 9.17
C LEU A 48 0.26 -3.33 10.20
N MET A 49 -0.46 -3.78 11.23
CA MET A 49 0.06 -4.70 12.23
C MET A 49 0.82 -5.87 11.60
N GLY A 50 1.97 -6.18 12.17
CA GLY A 50 2.83 -7.27 11.72
C GLY A 50 3.80 -6.94 10.60
N THR A 51 3.74 -5.73 10.01
CA THR A 51 4.72 -5.26 9.03
C THR A 51 6.08 -5.05 9.70
N VAL A 52 7.13 -5.68 9.15
CA VAL A 52 8.52 -5.44 9.56
C VAL A 52 9.03 -4.16 8.91
N VAL A 53 9.64 -3.28 9.70
CA VAL A 53 10.18 -2.00 9.26
C VAL A 53 11.63 -1.81 9.75
N GLU A 54 12.45 -1.13 8.96
CA GLU A 54 13.80 -0.70 9.38
C GLU A 54 13.69 0.67 10.07
N ILE A 55 14.35 0.85 11.23
CA ILE A 55 14.48 2.14 11.90
C ILE A 55 15.77 2.80 11.43
N VAL A 56 15.64 3.95 10.77
CA VAL A 56 16.78 4.68 10.18
C VAL A 56 17.06 6.01 10.88
N GLY A 57 16.19 6.42 11.82
CA GLY A 57 16.37 7.64 12.60
C GLY A 57 15.43 7.69 13.80
N GLU A 58 15.73 8.60 14.74
CA GLU A 58 14.88 8.85 15.90
C GLU A 58 14.91 10.31 16.35
N LYS A 59 13.79 10.78 16.89
CA LYS A 59 13.66 12.10 17.50
C LYS A 59 12.63 12.03 18.63
N GLY A 60 13.11 11.99 19.87
CA GLY A 60 12.26 11.78 21.04
C GLY A 60 11.50 10.45 20.95
N TYR A 61 10.17 10.50 21.00
CA TYR A 61 9.33 9.31 20.87
C TYR A 61 8.96 8.97 19.41
N TRP A 62 9.57 9.63 18.43
CA TRP A 62 9.39 9.34 17.01
C TRP A 62 10.50 8.42 16.48
N ARG A 63 10.14 7.57 15.53
CA ARG A 63 11.08 6.74 14.76
C ARG A 63 10.89 7.04 13.27
N GLU A 64 12.00 7.37 12.59
CA GLU A 64 12.02 7.39 11.13
C GLU A 64 12.15 5.95 10.67
N ILE A 65 11.17 5.46 9.94
CA ILE A 65 11.11 4.06 9.53
C ILE A 65 11.04 3.95 8.01
N VAL A 66 11.55 2.81 7.50
CA VAL A 66 11.41 2.40 6.11
C VAL A 66 10.57 1.14 6.07
N SER A 67 9.42 1.20 5.40
CA SER A 67 8.53 0.05 5.21
C SER A 67 8.87 -0.74 3.95
N PRO A 68 8.37 -1.98 3.79
CA PRO A 68 8.50 -2.76 2.56
C PRO A 68 7.94 -2.02 1.34
N GLN A 69 8.55 -2.22 0.16
CA GLN A 69 8.37 -1.35 -1.01
C GLN A 69 8.76 0.08 -0.63
N PRO A 70 10.06 0.38 -0.57
CA PRO A 70 10.66 1.38 0.32
C PRO A 70 9.88 2.69 0.39
N TYR A 71 9.31 2.95 1.56
CA TYR A 71 8.64 4.20 1.89
C TYR A 71 9.13 4.70 3.24
N LYS A 72 9.77 5.87 3.25
CA LYS A 72 10.41 6.42 4.44
C LYS A 72 9.57 7.55 5.04
N ALA A 73 9.21 7.44 6.32
CA ALA A 73 8.48 8.47 7.05
C ALA A 73 8.56 8.26 8.57
N TRP A 74 7.97 9.14 9.36
CA TRP A 74 8.03 9.16 10.82
C TRP A 74 6.79 8.53 11.45
N ALA A 75 7.01 7.58 12.36
CA ALA A 75 5.96 6.97 13.17
C ALA A 75 6.29 7.12 14.67
N THR A 76 5.28 7.01 15.54
CA THR A 76 5.49 7.00 16.99
C THR A 76 6.06 5.65 17.45
N ALA A 77 7.02 5.67 18.37
CA ALA A 77 7.62 4.46 18.93
C ALA A 77 6.59 3.54 19.60
N LYS A 78 5.50 4.11 20.17
CA LYS A 78 4.43 3.33 20.81
C LYS A 78 3.65 2.43 19.83
N GLY A 79 3.70 2.72 18.54
CA GLY A 79 3.10 1.87 17.50
C GLY A 79 4.00 0.73 17.03
N LEU A 80 5.19 0.59 17.58
CA LEU A 80 6.24 -0.31 17.13
C LEU A 80 6.74 -1.18 18.28
N THR A 81 7.06 -2.43 17.98
CA THR A 81 7.85 -3.32 18.84
C THR A 81 9.24 -3.43 18.25
N GLU A 82 10.22 -2.75 18.86
CA GLU A 82 11.63 -2.83 18.44
C GLU A 82 12.19 -4.22 18.74
N MET A 83 12.93 -4.79 17.80
CA MET A 83 13.47 -6.15 17.86
C MET A 83 14.93 -6.18 17.40
N SER A 84 15.75 -7.04 18.03
CA SER A 84 17.09 -7.35 17.53
C SER A 84 17.02 -8.14 16.21
N ALA A 85 18.13 -8.20 15.48
CA ALA A 85 18.22 -8.97 14.24
C ALA A 85 17.81 -10.46 14.44
N ALA A 86 18.21 -11.07 15.57
CA ALA A 86 17.85 -12.44 15.88
C ALA A 86 16.33 -12.60 16.12
N GLN A 87 15.71 -11.65 16.83
CA GLN A 87 14.25 -11.65 17.06
C GLN A 87 13.46 -11.43 15.76
N ILE A 88 13.95 -10.57 14.86
CA ILE A 88 13.35 -10.39 13.52
C ILE A 88 13.44 -11.68 12.70
N GLN A 89 14.58 -12.37 12.75
CA GLN A 89 14.72 -13.66 12.07
C GLN A 89 13.73 -14.70 12.63
N GLU A 90 13.61 -14.81 13.95
CA GLU A 90 12.62 -15.65 14.59
C GLU A 90 11.19 -15.24 14.19
N TYR A 91 10.89 -13.93 14.23
CA TYR A 91 9.58 -13.41 13.83
C TYR A 91 9.27 -13.77 12.37
N ASN A 92 10.23 -13.61 11.44
CA ASN A 92 10.03 -13.90 10.02
C ASN A 92 9.81 -15.39 9.76
N ASN A 93 10.48 -16.28 10.49
CA ASN A 93 10.38 -17.73 10.34
C ASN A 93 9.14 -18.33 11.03
N ALA A 94 8.50 -17.60 11.96
CA ALA A 94 7.34 -18.11 12.66
C ALA A 94 6.12 -18.23 11.72
N PRO A 95 5.29 -19.28 11.88
CA PRO A 95 4.02 -19.38 11.18
C PRO A 95 3.13 -18.16 11.46
N LYS A 96 2.53 -17.62 10.41
CA LYS A 96 1.69 -16.41 10.48
C LYS A 96 0.34 -16.62 9.85
N VAL A 97 -0.61 -15.82 10.29
CA VAL A 97 -1.94 -15.67 9.69
C VAL A 97 -2.20 -14.21 9.35
N GLN A 98 -2.95 -13.99 8.29
CA GLN A 98 -3.45 -12.68 7.90
C GLN A 98 -4.93 -12.57 8.29
N PHE A 99 -5.30 -11.48 8.94
CA PHE A 99 -6.68 -11.15 9.23
C PHE A 99 -7.40 -10.71 7.95
N THR A 100 -8.61 -11.28 7.70
CA THR A 100 -9.30 -11.17 6.40
C THR A 100 -10.58 -10.34 6.42
N ASP A 101 -11.17 -10.10 7.60
CA ASP A 101 -12.32 -9.22 7.71
C ASP A 101 -11.87 -7.76 7.64
N LEU A 102 -12.74 -6.85 7.22
CA LEU A 102 -12.40 -5.42 7.15
C LEU A 102 -12.02 -4.85 8.52
N TYR A 103 -12.72 -5.28 9.57
CA TYR A 103 -12.53 -4.82 10.94
C TYR A 103 -12.91 -5.92 11.93
N GLY A 104 -12.20 -6.00 13.03
CA GLY A 104 -12.48 -6.93 14.12
C GLY A 104 -11.66 -6.67 15.36
N HIS A 105 -11.58 -7.67 16.22
CA HIS A 105 -10.88 -7.56 17.50
C HIS A 105 -10.08 -8.82 17.82
N LEU A 106 -9.02 -8.63 18.59
CA LEU A 106 -8.33 -9.67 19.33
C LEU A 106 -8.90 -9.74 20.73
N TYR A 107 -9.32 -10.92 21.16
CA TYR A 107 -9.99 -11.15 22.44
C TYR A 107 -9.05 -11.81 23.47
N SER A 108 -9.25 -11.53 24.76
CA SER A 108 -8.44 -12.17 25.84
C SER A 108 -8.72 -13.65 26.01
N GLU A 109 -9.93 -14.11 25.67
CA GLU A 109 -10.37 -15.50 25.72
C GLU A 109 -11.14 -15.86 24.46
N PRO A 110 -11.29 -17.18 24.12
CA PRO A 110 -12.04 -17.61 22.94
C PRO A 110 -13.56 -17.45 23.14
N ASN A 111 -14.00 -16.22 23.36
CA ASN A 111 -15.35 -15.82 23.64
C ASN A 111 -15.58 -14.34 23.23
N LEU A 112 -16.63 -14.06 22.47
CA LEU A 112 -17.00 -12.72 22.03
C LEU A 112 -17.35 -11.75 23.17
N LYS A 113 -17.69 -12.27 24.35
CA LYS A 113 -18.00 -11.47 25.55
C LYS A 113 -16.77 -11.17 26.39
N SER A 114 -15.61 -11.76 26.09
CA SER A 114 -14.37 -11.47 26.82
C SER A 114 -13.84 -10.07 26.46
N PRO A 115 -13.00 -9.48 27.34
CA PRO A 115 -12.36 -8.19 27.03
C PRO A 115 -11.58 -8.25 25.73
N THR A 116 -11.64 -7.16 24.96
CA THR A 116 -10.81 -6.97 23.77
C THR A 116 -9.41 -6.54 24.17
N ILE A 117 -8.40 -7.06 23.47
CA ILE A 117 -6.99 -6.69 23.66
C ILE A 117 -6.64 -5.50 22.76
N CYS A 118 -7.02 -5.59 21.51
CA CYS A 118 -6.86 -4.54 20.49
C CYS A 118 -7.87 -4.76 19.36
N ASP A 119 -7.98 -3.78 18.49
CA ASP A 119 -8.68 -3.91 17.22
C ASP A 119 -7.76 -4.56 16.15
N LEU A 120 -8.38 -5.06 15.10
CA LEU A 120 -7.73 -5.60 13.91
C LEU A 120 -8.37 -5.00 12.67
N VAL A 121 -7.56 -4.81 11.62
CA VAL A 121 -8.03 -4.45 10.28
C VAL A 121 -7.57 -5.47 9.26
N GLY A 122 -8.28 -5.58 8.14
CA GLY A 122 -7.89 -6.44 7.04
C GLY A 122 -6.44 -6.21 6.63
N GLY A 123 -5.68 -7.29 6.46
CA GLY A 123 -4.26 -7.24 6.16
C GLY A 123 -3.33 -7.32 7.38
N ALA A 124 -3.84 -7.20 8.62
CA ALA A 124 -3.02 -7.40 9.83
C ALA A 124 -2.43 -8.81 9.86
N ILE A 125 -1.13 -8.90 10.15
CA ILE A 125 -0.39 -10.17 10.23
C ILE A 125 -0.08 -10.48 11.70
N LEU A 126 -0.39 -11.70 12.10
CA LEU A 126 -0.26 -12.19 13.48
C LEU A 126 0.50 -13.52 13.49
N ARG A 127 1.32 -13.76 14.51
CA ARG A 127 1.98 -15.07 14.69
C ARG A 127 0.93 -16.09 15.14
N LEU A 128 0.89 -17.22 14.45
CA LEU A 128 0.01 -18.35 14.80
C LEU A 128 0.54 -19.04 16.06
N SER A 129 -0.34 -19.29 17.04
CA SER A 129 0.00 -20.07 18.24
C SER A 129 -0.69 -21.42 18.21
N LYS A 130 -2.00 -21.48 18.41
CA LYS A 130 -2.75 -22.75 18.43
C LYS A 130 -4.21 -22.54 18.01
N LYS A 131 -4.88 -23.63 17.60
CA LYS A 131 -6.32 -23.65 17.29
C LYS A 131 -7.11 -24.30 18.43
N LYS A 132 -8.33 -23.79 18.68
CA LYS A 132 -9.29 -24.35 19.64
C LYS A 132 -10.71 -24.19 19.11
N GLY A 133 -11.24 -25.19 18.44
CA GLY A 133 -12.58 -25.13 17.82
C GLY A 133 -12.68 -24.00 16.79
N ALA A 134 -13.65 -23.11 16.96
CA ALA A 134 -13.87 -21.96 16.09
C ALA A 134 -12.90 -20.78 16.35
N TRP A 135 -11.94 -20.91 17.25
CA TRP A 135 -11.01 -19.88 17.67
C TRP A 135 -9.57 -20.27 17.39
N THR A 136 -8.76 -19.27 17.08
CA THR A 136 -7.31 -19.39 16.93
C THR A 136 -6.62 -18.42 17.89
N GLU A 137 -5.72 -18.94 18.72
CA GLU A 137 -4.81 -18.11 19.51
C GLU A 137 -3.70 -17.61 18.60
N VAL A 138 -3.47 -16.31 18.65
CA VAL A 138 -2.42 -15.62 17.91
C VAL A 138 -1.60 -14.75 18.87
N GLN A 139 -0.44 -14.34 18.41
CA GLN A 139 0.48 -13.51 19.18
C GLN A 139 0.80 -12.22 18.44
N LEU A 140 0.67 -11.09 19.14
CA LEU A 140 1.11 -9.76 18.70
C LEU A 140 2.65 -9.70 18.63
N PRO A 141 3.23 -8.72 17.92
CA PRO A 141 4.68 -8.51 17.89
C PRO A 141 5.31 -8.40 19.28
N SER A 142 4.64 -7.73 20.23
CA SER A 142 5.06 -7.62 21.65
C SER A 142 5.09 -8.94 22.42
N GLY A 143 4.60 -10.02 21.83
CA GLY A 143 4.48 -11.32 22.52
C GLY A 143 3.15 -11.54 23.25
N LYS A 144 2.30 -10.51 23.38
CA LYS A 144 0.99 -10.64 23.99
C LYS A 144 0.10 -11.56 23.14
N LYS A 145 -0.56 -12.52 23.80
CA LYS A 145 -1.43 -13.50 23.15
C LYS A 145 -2.89 -13.10 23.25
N GLY A 146 -3.67 -13.51 22.27
CA GLY A 146 -5.12 -13.34 22.24
C GLY A 146 -5.78 -14.26 21.24
N TRP A 147 -7.09 -14.18 21.15
CA TRP A 147 -7.93 -15.06 20.36
C TRP A 147 -8.66 -14.31 19.25
N VAL A 148 -8.67 -14.90 18.07
CA VAL A 148 -9.42 -14.42 16.91
C VAL A 148 -10.31 -15.54 16.40
N ILE A 149 -11.44 -15.20 15.76
CA ILE A 149 -12.32 -16.19 15.14
C ILE A 149 -11.57 -16.82 13.95
N SER A 150 -11.49 -18.14 13.89
CA SER A 150 -10.68 -18.87 12.90
C SER A 150 -11.09 -18.60 11.45
N LYS A 151 -12.38 -18.31 11.19
CA LYS A 151 -12.87 -17.97 9.84
C LYS A 151 -12.45 -16.56 9.35
N SER A 152 -12.00 -15.71 10.27
CA SER A 152 -11.56 -14.33 9.97
C SER A 152 -10.06 -14.24 9.70
N ILE A 153 -9.38 -15.38 9.55
CA ILE A 153 -7.95 -15.43 9.24
C ILE A 153 -7.66 -16.48 8.17
N LYS A 154 -6.57 -16.24 7.42
CA LYS A 154 -5.96 -17.23 6.51
C LYS A 154 -4.47 -17.35 6.77
N ASN A 155 -3.84 -18.45 6.33
CA ASN A 155 -2.38 -18.58 6.37
C ASN A 155 -1.72 -17.45 5.58
N HIS A 156 -0.61 -16.94 6.11
CA HIS A 156 0.20 -15.92 5.46
C HIS A 156 1.57 -16.51 5.10
N GLU A 157 1.84 -16.61 3.80
CA GLU A 157 3.07 -17.22 3.24
C GLU A 157 4.07 -16.17 2.73
N GLY A 158 3.81 -14.88 3.02
CA GLY A 158 4.58 -13.75 2.51
C GLY A 158 3.88 -13.05 1.35
N TYR A 159 4.59 -12.11 0.73
CA TYR A 159 4.09 -11.33 -0.40
C TYR A 159 4.96 -11.51 -1.64
N ILE A 160 4.32 -11.59 -2.80
CA ILE A 160 4.97 -11.33 -4.08
C ILE A 160 5.16 -9.82 -4.19
N LEU A 161 6.41 -9.37 -4.29
CA LEU A 161 6.74 -7.95 -4.42
C LEU A 161 6.74 -7.56 -5.90
N ILE A 162 5.95 -6.56 -6.27
CA ILE A 162 5.95 -6.00 -7.61
C ILE A 162 6.66 -4.65 -7.55
N ALA A 163 7.84 -4.56 -8.16
CA ALA A 163 8.64 -3.34 -8.21
C ALA A 163 8.49 -2.62 -9.56
N LYS A 164 8.95 -1.36 -9.60
CA LYS A 164 8.99 -0.55 -10.80
C LYS A 164 9.89 -1.19 -11.88
N GLY A 165 9.34 -1.38 -13.08
CA GLY A 165 10.12 -1.81 -14.26
C GLY A 165 10.37 -3.31 -14.35
N GLU A 166 9.97 -4.06 -13.37
CA GLU A 166 9.92 -5.52 -13.46
C GLU A 166 8.55 -5.90 -14.04
N GLY A 167 8.47 -5.98 -15.36
CA GLY A 167 7.40 -6.72 -16.01
C GLY A 167 7.46 -8.14 -15.42
N ASN A 168 6.57 -8.45 -14.49
CA ASN A 168 6.54 -9.78 -13.90
C ASN A 168 6.18 -10.78 -15.00
N SER A 169 7.06 -11.72 -15.23
CA SER A 169 6.82 -12.85 -16.13
C SER A 169 5.67 -13.76 -15.65
N GLU A 170 5.17 -13.55 -14.44
CA GLU A 170 3.95 -14.19 -13.91
C GLU A 170 2.83 -13.18 -13.86
N SER A 171 2.03 -13.13 -14.91
CA SER A 171 0.79 -12.36 -14.95
C SER A 171 -0.16 -12.82 -13.81
N ILE A 172 -0.80 -11.87 -13.16
CA ILE A 172 -1.87 -12.18 -12.20
C ILE A 172 -3.00 -12.89 -12.96
N SER A 173 -3.34 -14.11 -12.54
CA SER A 173 -4.41 -14.87 -13.19
C SER A 173 -5.76 -14.15 -13.05
N ASP A 174 -6.67 -14.36 -14.00
CA ASP A 174 -8.02 -13.79 -13.96
C ASP A 174 -8.75 -14.13 -12.64
N ALA A 175 -8.60 -15.35 -12.13
CA ALA A 175 -9.19 -15.77 -10.86
C ALA A 175 -8.63 -14.95 -9.68
N LYS A 176 -7.33 -14.71 -9.63
CA LYS A 176 -6.69 -13.88 -8.61
C LYS A 176 -7.11 -12.41 -8.74
N MET A 177 -7.28 -11.91 -9.96
CA MET A 177 -7.77 -10.55 -10.20
C MET A 177 -9.22 -10.37 -9.69
N GLU A 178 -10.09 -11.37 -9.86
CA GLU A 178 -11.44 -11.32 -9.29
C GLU A 178 -11.44 -11.30 -7.76
N GLU A 179 -10.53 -12.02 -7.11
CA GLU A 179 -10.31 -11.94 -5.66
C GLU A 179 -9.88 -10.52 -5.24
N ILE A 180 -8.94 -9.91 -5.97
CA ILE A 180 -8.46 -8.54 -5.73
C ILE A 180 -9.61 -7.52 -5.88
N ILE A 181 -10.41 -7.63 -6.94
CA ILE A 181 -11.58 -6.77 -7.16
C ILE A 181 -12.63 -6.98 -6.05
N SER A 182 -12.82 -8.22 -5.61
CA SER A 182 -13.72 -8.53 -4.49
C SER A 182 -13.27 -7.83 -3.20
N GLU A 183 -11.96 -7.84 -2.90
CA GLU A 183 -11.43 -7.12 -1.73
C GLU A 183 -11.62 -5.60 -1.86
N ALA A 184 -11.38 -5.02 -3.05
CA ALA A 184 -11.66 -3.59 -3.29
C ALA A 184 -13.14 -3.26 -3.06
N LYS A 185 -14.08 -4.10 -3.51
CA LYS A 185 -15.52 -3.91 -3.32
C LYS A 185 -15.98 -3.98 -1.88
N LYS A 186 -15.31 -4.76 -1.02
CA LYS A 186 -15.62 -4.77 0.43
C LYS A 186 -15.41 -3.40 1.07
N LEU A 187 -14.55 -2.56 0.49
CA LEU A 187 -14.25 -1.21 0.98
C LEU A 187 -15.23 -0.13 0.46
N LEU A 188 -16.25 -0.47 -0.34
CA LEU A 188 -17.24 0.50 -0.83
C LEU A 188 -17.83 1.31 0.34
N GLY A 189 -17.87 2.64 0.17
CA GLY A 189 -18.36 3.59 1.18
C GLY A 189 -17.32 3.99 2.24
N VAL A 190 -16.15 3.34 2.31
CA VAL A 190 -15.08 3.76 3.23
C VAL A 190 -14.61 5.17 2.85
N PRO A 191 -14.56 6.12 3.81
CA PRO A 191 -14.14 7.50 3.55
C PRO A 191 -12.74 7.60 2.98
N TYR A 192 -12.53 8.61 2.12
CA TYR A 192 -11.19 8.97 1.67
C TYR A 192 -10.35 9.51 2.83
N LEU A 193 -9.17 8.96 2.99
CA LEU A 193 -8.16 9.44 3.91
C LEU A 193 -6.83 9.55 3.16
N TRP A 194 -6.29 10.75 3.01
CA TRP A 194 -4.95 10.92 2.45
C TRP A 194 -3.93 10.09 3.24
N GLY A 195 -3.12 9.29 2.55
CA GLY A 195 -2.19 8.35 3.21
C GLY A 195 -2.86 7.10 3.78
N GLY A 196 -4.17 6.96 3.73
CA GLY A 196 -4.92 5.83 4.27
C GLY A 196 -4.72 4.53 3.50
N MET A 197 -4.71 3.40 4.23
CA MET A 197 -4.50 2.06 3.67
C MET A 197 -5.26 0.97 4.44
N SER A 198 -6.40 1.30 5.03
CA SER A 198 -7.18 0.35 5.84
C SER A 198 -8.68 0.67 5.80
N ALA A 199 -9.51 -0.20 6.36
CA ALA A 199 -10.94 0.05 6.53
C ALA A 199 -11.28 1.30 7.37
N LYS A 200 -10.29 1.92 8.03
CA LYS A 200 -10.43 3.19 8.76
C LYS A 200 -10.35 4.42 7.84
N GLY A 201 -10.01 4.23 6.59
CA GLY A 201 -9.88 5.22 5.53
C GLY A 201 -8.82 4.82 4.53
N VAL A 202 -9.06 5.07 3.24
CA VAL A 202 -8.13 4.76 2.16
C VAL A 202 -8.02 5.92 1.19
N ASP A 203 -6.82 6.18 0.65
CA ASP A 203 -6.67 6.98 -0.56
C ASP A 203 -6.74 6.11 -1.83
N CYS A 204 -6.60 6.70 -3.00
CA CYS A 204 -6.75 6.00 -4.27
C CYS A 204 -5.74 4.85 -4.45
N SER A 205 -4.46 5.11 -4.21
CA SER A 205 -3.40 4.09 -4.32
C SER A 205 -3.37 3.13 -3.13
N GLY A 206 -3.84 3.57 -1.96
CA GLY A 206 -4.05 2.74 -0.78
C GLY A 206 -5.14 1.71 -0.99
N LEU A 207 -6.27 2.08 -1.63
CA LEU A 207 -7.31 1.13 -2.05
C LEU A 207 -6.73 0.04 -2.94
N VAL A 208 -5.98 0.42 -3.99
CA VAL A 208 -5.31 -0.53 -4.87
C VAL A 208 -4.36 -1.42 -4.06
N ARG A 209 -3.42 -0.81 -3.30
CA ARG A 209 -2.41 -1.53 -2.54
C ARG A 209 -3.01 -2.54 -1.55
N ILE A 210 -4.03 -2.14 -0.75
CA ILE A 210 -4.64 -3.06 0.23
C ILE A 210 -5.38 -4.22 -0.45
N SER A 211 -6.05 -3.97 -1.57
CA SER A 211 -6.77 -5.03 -2.31
C SER A 211 -5.81 -6.09 -2.84
N TYR A 212 -4.65 -5.68 -3.34
CA TYR A 212 -3.58 -6.59 -3.78
C TYR A 212 -2.90 -7.28 -2.60
N LEU A 213 -2.58 -6.54 -1.52
CA LEU A 213 -1.97 -7.06 -0.30
C LEU A 213 -2.81 -8.18 0.33
N MET A 214 -4.12 -8.01 0.39
CA MET A 214 -5.06 -9.04 0.86
C MET A 214 -4.97 -10.33 0.05
N ASN A 215 -4.46 -10.27 -1.17
CA ASN A 215 -4.28 -11.40 -2.08
C ASN A 215 -2.81 -11.83 -2.28
N GLY A 216 -1.94 -11.45 -1.34
CA GLY A 216 -0.55 -11.89 -1.33
C GLY A 216 0.37 -11.13 -2.28
N VAL A 217 -0.08 -10.00 -2.86
CA VAL A 217 0.70 -9.17 -3.77
C VAL A 217 0.94 -7.78 -3.15
N LEU A 218 2.20 -7.35 -3.07
CA LEU A 218 2.55 -6.05 -2.51
C LEU A 218 3.03 -5.09 -3.60
N LEU A 219 2.20 -4.09 -3.89
CA LEU A 219 2.50 -2.99 -4.81
C LEU A 219 3.21 -1.83 -4.11
N PRO A 220 3.92 -0.96 -4.85
CA PRO A 220 4.39 0.32 -4.32
C PRO A 220 3.25 1.17 -3.75
N ARG A 221 3.58 2.09 -2.83
CA ARG A 221 2.57 2.87 -2.11
C ARG A 221 1.84 3.89 -2.99
N ASN A 222 2.56 4.60 -3.83
CA ASN A 222 2.03 5.75 -4.56
C ASN A 222 1.56 5.40 -5.97
N ALA A 223 0.47 6.02 -6.43
CA ALA A 223 -0.02 5.87 -7.81
C ALA A 223 1.05 6.21 -8.85
N SER A 224 1.91 7.21 -8.56
CA SER A 224 3.04 7.58 -9.41
C SER A 224 4.15 6.52 -9.52
N GLN A 225 4.15 5.54 -8.63
CA GLN A 225 5.03 4.37 -8.69
C GLN A 225 4.29 3.17 -9.31
N GLN A 226 3.02 2.99 -8.96
CA GLN A 226 2.17 1.89 -9.45
C GLN A 226 2.03 1.90 -10.98
N ILE A 227 1.99 3.07 -11.61
CA ILE A 227 1.91 3.20 -13.09
C ILE A 227 3.05 2.51 -13.85
N PHE A 228 4.14 2.15 -13.16
CA PHE A 228 5.31 1.49 -13.75
C PHE A 228 5.40 0.00 -13.40
N CYS A 229 4.37 -0.58 -12.79
CA CYS A 229 4.42 -1.93 -12.25
C CYS A 229 3.92 -3.03 -13.21
N GLY A 230 3.43 -2.68 -14.38
CA GLY A 230 2.89 -3.64 -15.34
C GLY A 230 3.04 -3.19 -16.79
N ASP A 231 2.50 -3.98 -17.69
CA ASP A 231 2.50 -3.70 -19.12
C ASP A 231 1.53 -2.57 -19.46
N LYS A 232 1.99 -1.62 -20.25
CA LYS A 232 1.14 -0.50 -20.70
C LYS A 232 0.01 -1.01 -21.60
N VAL A 233 -1.22 -0.61 -21.29
CA VAL A 233 -2.35 -0.82 -22.17
C VAL A 233 -2.30 0.21 -23.30
N PRO A 234 -2.31 -0.21 -24.58
CA PRO A 234 -2.33 0.72 -25.71
C PRO A 234 -3.55 1.65 -25.66
N MET A 235 -3.31 2.95 -25.66
CA MET A 235 -4.33 3.98 -25.53
C MET A 235 -3.89 5.23 -26.27
N GLU A 236 -4.76 5.73 -27.14
CA GLU A 236 -4.60 7.02 -27.79
C GLU A 236 -5.35 8.08 -26.97
N ILE A 237 -4.70 9.19 -26.66
CA ILE A 237 -5.25 10.26 -25.84
C ILE A 237 -5.11 11.57 -26.60
N ASP A 238 -6.25 12.12 -27.03
CA ASP A 238 -6.28 13.45 -27.61
C ASP A 238 -6.24 14.50 -26.48
N THR A 239 -5.12 15.20 -26.40
CA THR A 239 -4.87 16.20 -25.35
C THR A 239 -5.74 17.45 -25.47
N ARG A 240 -6.40 17.70 -26.62
CA ARG A 240 -7.35 18.81 -26.76
C ARG A 240 -8.48 18.76 -25.76
N PHE A 241 -8.89 17.55 -25.33
CA PHE A 241 -9.94 17.34 -24.33
C PHE A 241 -9.49 17.55 -22.88
N TRP A 242 -8.27 17.99 -22.64
CA TRP A 242 -7.85 18.47 -21.32
C TRP A 242 -8.39 19.88 -21.06
N GLU A 243 -8.68 20.64 -22.14
CA GLU A 243 -9.32 21.95 -22.06
C GLU A 243 -10.81 21.84 -21.74
N GLU A 244 -11.29 22.68 -20.81
CA GLU A 244 -12.66 22.55 -20.28
C GLU A 244 -13.74 22.69 -21.35
N HIS A 245 -13.57 23.63 -22.29
CA HIS A 245 -14.56 23.89 -23.36
C HIS A 245 -14.75 22.70 -24.31
N ASN A 246 -13.69 21.91 -24.57
CA ASN A 246 -13.76 20.76 -25.47
C ASN A 246 -14.50 19.58 -24.83
N ARG A 247 -14.53 19.49 -23.48
CA ARG A 247 -15.22 18.44 -22.74
C ARG A 247 -16.75 18.52 -22.78
N LYS A 248 -17.30 19.64 -23.25
CA LYS A 248 -18.75 19.84 -23.46
C LYS A 248 -19.22 19.39 -24.83
N SER A 249 -18.32 19.00 -25.71
CA SER A 249 -18.63 18.57 -27.06
C SER A 249 -19.04 17.09 -27.12
N PRO A 250 -19.91 16.69 -28.06
CA PRO A 250 -20.25 15.26 -28.27
C PRO A 250 -19.03 14.39 -28.61
N GLU A 251 -18.01 14.99 -29.26
CA GLU A 251 -16.76 14.31 -29.64
C GLU A 251 -15.99 13.82 -28.41
N PHE A 252 -16.14 14.47 -27.25
CA PHE A 252 -15.50 14.02 -26.02
C PHE A 252 -16.00 12.62 -25.58
N THR A 253 -17.28 12.32 -25.76
CA THR A 253 -17.80 10.99 -25.47
C THR A 253 -17.16 9.94 -26.38
N THR A 254 -17.02 10.24 -27.67
CA THR A 254 -16.35 9.36 -28.64
C THR A 254 -14.88 9.16 -28.30
N GLU A 255 -14.18 10.23 -27.90
CA GLU A 255 -12.80 10.17 -27.43
C GLU A 255 -12.68 9.23 -26.20
N MET A 256 -13.54 9.40 -25.19
CA MET A 256 -13.51 8.55 -24.00
C MET A 256 -13.80 7.10 -24.30
N GLN A 257 -14.75 6.81 -25.21
CA GLN A 257 -15.00 5.46 -25.70
C GLN A 257 -13.76 4.86 -26.38
N GLY A 258 -13.04 5.66 -27.14
CA GLY A 258 -11.77 5.28 -27.76
C GLY A 258 -10.70 4.93 -26.72
N ARG A 259 -10.56 5.77 -25.69
CA ARG A 259 -9.57 5.56 -24.60
C ARG A 259 -9.80 4.24 -23.84
N VAL A 260 -11.06 3.87 -23.59
CA VAL A 260 -11.40 2.70 -22.78
C VAL A 260 -11.50 1.39 -23.56
N LYS A 261 -11.49 1.43 -24.90
CA LYS A 261 -11.75 0.25 -25.76
C LYS A 261 -10.81 -0.94 -25.54
N ASN A 262 -9.56 -0.69 -25.14
CA ASN A 262 -8.54 -1.72 -24.92
C ASN A 262 -8.40 -2.14 -23.45
N LEU A 263 -9.14 -1.48 -22.55
CA LEU A 263 -9.14 -1.82 -21.14
C LEU A 263 -9.79 -3.19 -20.90
N LYS A 264 -9.17 -3.97 -20.04
CA LYS A 264 -9.71 -5.22 -19.52
C LYS A 264 -9.94 -5.11 -18.03
N ARG A 265 -10.91 -5.86 -17.56
CA ARG A 265 -11.21 -5.95 -16.13
C ARG A 265 -9.95 -6.28 -15.33
N GLY A 266 -9.67 -5.48 -14.28
CA GLY A 266 -8.46 -5.55 -13.46
C GLY A 266 -7.36 -4.58 -13.87
N ASP A 267 -7.40 -3.96 -15.04
CA ASP A 267 -6.42 -2.94 -15.41
C ASP A 267 -6.41 -1.79 -14.40
N LEU A 268 -5.22 -1.31 -14.04
CA LEU A 268 -5.07 -0.12 -13.22
C LEU A 268 -5.07 1.10 -14.13
N VAL A 269 -6.00 2.04 -13.86
CA VAL A 269 -6.24 3.23 -14.68
C VAL A 269 -5.76 4.46 -13.92
N PHE A 270 -4.90 5.28 -14.55
CA PHE A 270 -4.21 6.39 -13.91
C PHE A 270 -4.65 7.74 -14.46
N PHE A 271 -4.80 8.71 -13.57
CA PHE A 271 -5.22 10.07 -13.90
C PHE A 271 -4.23 11.09 -13.34
N GLY A 272 -4.17 12.25 -14.00
CA GLY A 272 -3.26 13.30 -13.55
C GLY A 272 -3.11 14.42 -14.55
N THR A 273 -1.89 14.91 -14.71
CA THR A 273 -1.52 15.95 -15.67
C THR A 273 -0.46 15.38 -16.62
N PRO A 274 -0.60 15.52 -17.94
CA PRO A 274 0.40 15.05 -18.90
C PRO A 274 1.71 15.84 -18.78
N ALA A 275 2.75 15.32 -19.42
CA ALA A 275 3.97 16.08 -19.65
C ALA A 275 3.67 17.23 -20.63
N GLU A 276 4.20 18.42 -20.35
CA GLU A 276 4.05 19.61 -21.19
C GLU A 276 5.33 20.44 -21.15
N GLY A 277 6.02 20.60 -22.27
CA GLY A 277 7.32 21.24 -22.33
C GLY A 277 8.32 20.57 -21.38
N GLU A 278 8.89 21.33 -20.45
CA GLU A 278 9.81 20.81 -19.42
C GLU A 278 9.11 20.15 -18.22
N LYS A 279 7.79 20.30 -18.09
CA LYS A 279 7.01 19.73 -16.99
C LYS A 279 6.82 18.23 -17.21
N LYS A 280 7.23 17.43 -16.21
CA LYS A 280 7.04 15.98 -16.24
C LYS A 280 5.57 15.63 -15.97
N GLN A 281 5.13 14.50 -16.53
CA GLN A 281 3.84 13.90 -16.19
C GLN A 281 3.68 13.75 -14.68
N ARG A 282 2.51 14.12 -14.15
CA ARG A 282 2.15 13.96 -12.74
C ARG A 282 0.94 13.08 -12.59
N VAL A 283 1.14 11.88 -12.05
CA VAL A 283 0.04 10.96 -11.67
C VAL A 283 -0.50 11.39 -10.32
N THR A 284 -1.80 11.61 -10.23
CA THR A 284 -2.48 12.09 -9.01
C THR A 284 -3.58 11.18 -8.52
N HIS A 285 -4.03 10.21 -9.35
CA HIS A 285 -5.11 9.31 -8.99
C HIS A 285 -5.00 7.98 -9.72
N VAL A 286 -5.60 6.93 -9.14
CA VAL A 286 -5.66 5.58 -9.71
C VAL A 286 -6.97 4.90 -9.33
N GLY A 287 -7.48 4.04 -10.20
CA GLY A 287 -8.60 3.14 -9.97
C GLY A 287 -8.38 1.78 -10.61
N ILE A 288 -9.18 0.79 -10.23
CA ILE A 288 -9.21 -0.54 -10.84
C ILE A 288 -10.38 -0.59 -11.82
N TYR A 289 -10.13 -0.92 -13.07
CA TYR A 289 -11.17 -1.05 -14.09
C TYR A 289 -11.99 -2.33 -13.87
N LEU A 290 -13.31 -2.18 -13.83
CA LEU A 290 -14.25 -3.26 -13.55
C LEU A 290 -14.90 -3.87 -14.80
N GLY A 291 -14.57 -3.36 -15.99
CA GLY A 291 -15.32 -3.63 -17.20
C GLY A 291 -16.50 -2.66 -17.37
N ASN A 292 -17.14 -2.70 -18.54
CA ASN A 292 -18.32 -1.88 -18.87
C ASN A 292 -18.13 -0.38 -18.55
N ASN A 293 -16.95 0.15 -18.86
CA ASN A 293 -16.54 1.55 -18.64
C ASN A 293 -16.43 2.00 -17.19
N HIS A 294 -16.56 1.12 -16.20
CA HIS A 294 -16.55 1.49 -14.78
C HIS A 294 -15.20 1.22 -14.12
N ILE A 295 -14.86 2.08 -13.16
CA ILE A 295 -13.73 1.90 -12.25
C ILE A 295 -14.20 1.87 -10.79
N ILE A 296 -13.52 1.11 -9.94
CA ILE A 296 -13.59 1.30 -8.50
C ILE A 296 -12.38 2.12 -8.05
N HIS A 297 -12.61 3.18 -7.31
CA HIS A 297 -11.59 4.10 -6.85
C HIS A 297 -11.97 4.77 -5.53
N SER A 298 -11.01 5.39 -4.84
CA SER A 298 -11.28 6.21 -3.66
C SER A 298 -11.18 7.70 -4.02
N SER A 299 -12.34 8.38 -3.98
CA SER A 299 -12.49 9.82 -4.21
C SER A 299 -13.69 10.30 -3.39
N HIS A 300 -13.46 11.07 -2.32
CA HIS A 300 -14.34 11.34 -1.16
C HIS A 300 -14.62 10.08 -0.33
N MET A 301 -14.93 8.98 -0.96
CA MET A 301 -15.08 7.64 -0.43
C MET A 301 -14.74 6.60 -1.52
N VAL A 302 -14.63 5.35 -1.16
CA VAL A 302 -14.54 4.27 -2.14
C VAL A 302 -15.89 4.13 -2.85
N ARG A 303 -15.86 4.24 -4.16
CA ARG A 303 -17.07 4.22 -5.01
C ARG A 303 -16.76 3.67 -6.41
N ILE A 304 -17.82 3.36 -7.15
CA ILE A 304 -17.74 2.95 -8.54
C ILE A 304 -18.29 4.10 -9.38
N ASN A 305 -17.59 4.43 -10.47
CA ASN A 305 -18.03 5.45 -11.41
C ASN A 305 -17.70 5.03 -12.85
N SER A 306 -18.53 5.50 -13.79
CA SER A 306 -18.26 5.38 -15.22
C SER A 306 -17.18 6.37 -15.69
N LEU A 307 -16.41 5.95 -16.69
CA LEU A 307 -15.48 6.83 -17.41
C LEU A 307 -16.13 7.57 -18.57
N ILE A 308 -17.39 7.26 -18.90
CA ILE A 308 -18.11 7.80 -20.06
C ILE A 308 -19.01 8.96 -19.65
N PRO A 309 -18.86 10.14 -20.30
CA PRO A 309 -19.56 11.37 -19.91
C PRO A 309 -21.08 11.34 -19.94
N THR A 310 -21.69 10.42 -20.69
CA THR A 310 -23.15 10.30 -20.80
C THR A 310 -23.80 9.43 -19.72
N ASP A 311 -23.00 8.75 -18.89
CA ASP A 311 -23.49 7.89 -17.84
C ASP A 311 -23.82 8.71 -16.59
N GLU A 312 -24.87 8.35 -15.84
CA GLU A 312 -25.33 9.08 -14.65
C GLU A 312 -24.29 9.17 -13.54
N ASP A 313 -23.48 8.11 -13.40
CA ASP A 313 -22.44 7.99 -12.39
C ASP A 313 -21.05 8.37 -12.93
N TYR A 314 -21.00 9.24 -13.95
CA TYR A 314 -19.76 9.70 -14.58
C TYR A 314 -18.74 10.26 -13.59
N TYR A 315 -17.49 9.87 -13.77
CA TYR A 315 -16.36 10.43 -13.04
C TYR A 315 -15.87 11.71 -13.70
N GLU A 316 -16.15 12.86 -13.12
CA GLU A 316 -15.85 14.20 -13.65
C GLU A 316 -14.38 14.40 -14.08
N ASN A 317 -13.44 13.72 -13.40
CA ASN A 317 -12.02 13.79 -13.74
C ASN A 317 -11.55 12.72 -14.73
N SER A 318 -12.45 11.98 -15.38
CA SER A 318 -12.07 10.96 -16.37
C SER A 318 -11.30 11.54 -17.56
N HIS A 319 -11.55 12.83 -17.92
CA HIS A 319 -10.79 13.56 -18.92
C HIS A 319 -9.28 13.59 -18.63
N ARG A 320 -8.88 13.43 -17.35
CA ARG A 320 -7.49 13.42 -16.90
C ARG A 320 -6.82 12.05 -17.01
N LEU A 321 -7.44 11.10 -17.69
CA LEU A 321 -6.87 9.77 -17.93
C LEU A 321 -5.51 9.89 -18.64
N LEU A 322 -4.45 9.37 -18.01
CA LEU A 322 -3.06 9.38 -18.49
C LEU A 322 -2.65 8.09 -19.18
N GLY A 323 -3.32 7.00 -18.84
CA GLY A 323 -3.01 5.67 -19.31
C GLY A 323 -3.44 4.59 -18.35
N ALA A 324 -3.15 3.36 -18.70
CA ALA A 324 -3.43 2.18 -17.87
C ALA A 324 -2.30 1.16 -17.98
N ILE A 325 -2.23 0.29 -16.98
CA ILE A 325 -1.33 -0.87 -16.97
C ILE A 325 -2.11 -2.15 -16.67
N ARG A 326 -1.57 -3.27 -17.11
CA ARG A 326 -2.03 -4.64 -16.81
C ARG A 326 -0.95 -5.39 -16.07
N LEU A 327 -1.33 -6.05 -14.96
CA LEU A 327 -0.48 -6.88 -14.12
C LEU A 327 -0.71 -8.37 -14.40
#